data_f6e2bcae21a2efba6f560db1d3a158d0
#
_entry.id   f6e2bcae21a2efba6f560db1d3a158d0
#
_cell.length_a   1.000
_cell.length_b   1.000
_cell.length_c   1.000
_cell.angle_alpha   90.00
_cell.angle_beta   90.00
_cell.angle_gamma   90.00
#
_symmetry.space_group_name_H-M   'P 1'
#
loop_
_entity.id
_entity.type
_entity.pdbx_description
1 polymer ?
#
loop_
_entity_poly.entity_id
_entity_poly.type
_entity_poly.pdbx_seq_one_letter_code
_entity_poly.pdbx_strand_id
1 'polypeptide(L)'
;MNYYAKDGTVQASDGTVYSIYGSDFPNISISNAQNTCLALNADPNLYYKDGRVVETVEEYESTGGTVTEKGVFARVFRELFTDEQIAALRSLRWPMTVMYAVNPEDGTVFEMSFVIGNYPELTSLPPDFYAKLERRLKEEVRWHVNDFSKQLKYVFGTTEVKFKQIPLTSELEEKPAE
;
A
#
# COMPACT_ATOMS: atom_id res chain seq x y z
N MET A 1 -14.20 -16.42 -7.56
CA MET A 1 -15.05 -15.21 -7.82
C MET A 1 -14.13 -14.03 -7.96
N ASN A 2 -14.32 -13.17 -8.95
CA ASN A 2 -13.55 -11.90 -9.06
C ASN A 2 -14.40 -10.77 -8.45
N TYR A 3 -13.93 -10.22 -7.33
CA TYR A 3 -14.61 -9.11 -6.63
C TYR A 3 -14.44 -7.76 -7.32
N TYR A 4 -13.47 -7.64 -8.21
CA TYR A 4 -13.01 -6.37 -8.80
C TYR A 4 -13.15 -6.37 -10.33
N ALA A 5 -14.13 -7.14 -10.85
CA ALA A 5 -14.35 -7.33 -12.28
C ALA A 5 -14.96 -6.10 -12.97
N LYS A 6 -15.39 -5.08 -12.22
CA LYS A 6 -15.98 -3.84 -12.73
C LYS A 6 -15.53 -2.66 -11.91
N ASP A 7 -15.33 -1.54 -12.58
CA ASP A 7 -15.17 -0.25 -11.90
C ASP A 7 -16.43 0.10 -11.10
N GLY A 8 -16.23 0.72 -9.95
CA GLY A 8 -17.31 1.05 -9.03
C GLY A 8 -16.86 0.99 -7.58
N THR A 9 -17.70 0.44 -6.72
CA THR A 9 -17.38 0.27 -5.29
C THR A 9 -17.66 -1.14 -4.81
N VAL A 10 -16.84 -1.58 -3.85
CA VAL A 10 -17.07 -2.80 -3.07
C VAL A 10 -17.01 -2.45 -1.59
N GLN A 11 -17.71 -3.22 -0.76
CA GLN A 11 -17.77 -2.96 0.68
C GLN A 11 -17.31 -4.19 1.47
N ALA A 12 -16.45 -3.96 2.45
CA ALA A 12 -16.07 -4.95 3.45
C ALA A 12 -17.14 -5.06 4.54
N SER A 13 -17.12 -6.16 5.29
CA SER A 13 -18.10 -6.42 6.36
C SER A 13 -18.00 -5.45 7.54
N ASP A 14 -16.84 -4.83 7.75
CA ASP A 14 -16.62 -3.78 8.76
C ASP A 14 -17.15 -2.40 8.33
N GLY A 15 -17.74 -2.29 7.14
CA GLY A 15 -18.28 -1.07 6.58
C GLY A 15 -17.29 -0.28 5.71
N THR A 16 -16.02 -0.68 5.63
CA THR A 16 -15.04 -0.03 4.76
C THR A 16 -15.46 -0.16 3.30
N VAL A 17 -15.50 0.95 2.58
CA VAL A 17 -15.84 1.01 1.16
C VAL A 17 -14.59 1.28 0.34
N TYR A 18 -14.38 0.50 -0.71
CA TYR A 18 -13.29 0.69 -1.67
C TYR A 18 -13.83 1.11 -3.03
N SER A 19 -13.22 2.13 -3.60
CA SER A 19 -13.40 2.49 -5.01
C SER A 19 -12.47 1.64 -5.86
N ILE A 20 -13.04 1.04 -6.91
CA ILE A 20 -12.35 0.17 -7.86
C ILE A 20 -12.23 0.90 -9.19
N TYR A 21 -11.04 0.92 -9.73
CA TYR A 21 -10.76 1.51 -11.02
C TYR A 21 -9.76 0.69 -11.81
N GLY A 22 -9.97 0.62 -13.14
CA GLY A 22 -9.06 -0.08 -14.04
C GLY A 22 -9.35 -1.58 -14.17
N SER A 23 -10.57 -2.03 -13.90
CA SER A 23 -10.95 -3.45 -13.97
C SER A 23 -10.71 -4.09 -15.35
N ASP A 24 -10.73 -3.29 -16.42
CA ASP A 24 -10.43 -3.72 -17.80
C ASP A 24 -8.93 -3.67 -18.15
N PHE A 25 -8.09 -3.21 -17.23
CA PHE A 25 -6.65 -3.08 -17.43
C PHE A 25 -5.86 -4.22 -16.75
N PRO A 26 -4.58 -4.39 -17.08
CA PRO A 26 -3.71 -5.35 -16.40
C PRO A 26 -3.53 -5.08 -14.89
N ASN A 27 -3.76 -3.85 -14.46
CA ASN A 27 -3.67 -3.44 -13.06
C ASN A 27 -4.97 -2.79 -12.61
N ILE A 28 -5.40 -3.16 -11.42
CA ILE A 28 -6.63 -2.66 -10.78
C ILE A 28 -6.23 -1.83 -9.56
N SER A 29 -6.79 -0.63 -9.46
CA SER A 29 -6.67 0.20 -8.25
C SER A 29 -7.81 -0.11 -7.28
N ILE A 30 -7.45 -0.37 -6.02
CA ILE A 30 -8.36 -0.57 -4.88
C ILE A 30 -8.02 0.53 -3.87
N SER A 31 -8.84 1.56 -3.80
CA SER A 31 -8.61 2.72 -2.94
C SER A 31 -9.75 2.90 -1.95
N ASN A 32 -9.42 3.11 -0.67
CA ASN A 32 -10.42 3.42 0.34
C ASN A 32 -11.19 4.69 -0.09
N ALA A 33 -12.53 4.60 -0.12
CA ALA A 33 -13.38 5.70 -0.57
C ALA A 33 -13.31 6.94 0.35
N GLN A 34 -12.75 6.81 1.55
CA GLN A 34 -12.50 7.93 2.46
C GLN A 34 -11.16 8.63 2.21
N ASN A 35 -10.30 8.06 1.35
CA ASN A 35 -9.06 8.71 0.98
C ASN A 35 -9.33 10.07 0.31
N THR A 36 -8.52 11.05 0.65
CA THR A 36 -8.53 12.39 0.06
C THR A 36 -7.28 12.66 -0.75
N CYS A 37 -6.11 12.35 -0.20
CA CYS A 37 -4.82 12.51 -0.88
C CYS A 37 -4.59 11.43 -1.95
N LEU A 38 -5.08 10.21 -1.72
CA LEU A 38 -4.97 9.06 -2.62
C LEU A 38 -6.28 8.75 -3.35
N ALA A 39 -7.26 9.66 -3.32
CA ALA A 39 -8.47 9.53 -4.13
C ALA A 39 -8.13 9.57 -5.62
N LEU A 40 -8.92 8.87 -6.44
CA LEU A 40 -8.69 8.75 -7.88
C LEU A 40 -8.58 10.11 -8.59
N ASN A 41 -9.34 11.11 -8.13
CA ASN A 41 -9.38 12.47 -8.64
C ASN A 41 -8.78 13.48 -7.65
N ALA A 42 -7.88 13.01 -6.76
CA ALA A 42 -7.17 13.90 -5.86
C ALA A 42 -6.26 14.86 -6.64
N ASP A 43 -6.03 16.01 -6.05
CA ASP A 43 -5.00 16.93 -6.53
C ASP A 43 -3.63 16.24 -6.42
N PRO A 44 -2.87 16.07 -7.51
CA PRO A 44 -1.57 15.41 -7.49
C PRO A 44 -0.48 16.26 -6.85
N ASN A 45 -0.73 17.53 -6.57
CA ASN A 45 0.28 18.42 -6.04
C ASN A 45 0.56 18.13 -4.56
N LEU A 46 1.83 18.31 -4.17
CA LEU A 46 2.23 18.39 -2.77
C LEU A 46 2.16 19.85 -2.29
N TYR A 47 1.80 20.00 -1.04
CA TYR A 47 1.61 21.32 -0.43
C TYR A 47 2.47 21.47 0.82
N TYR A 48 3.10 22.64 0.96
CA TYR A 48 3.65 23.09 2.23
C TYR A 48 2.53 23.32 3.26
N LYS A 49 2.87 23.27 4.53
CA LYS A 49 1.93 23.54 5.64
C LYS A 49 1.30 24.94 5.56
N ASP A 50 2.03 25.91 4.99
CA ASP A 50 1.55 27.27 4.76
C ASP A 50 0.61 27.41 3.53
N GLY A 51 0.38 26.31 2.79
CA GLY A 51 -0.54 26.26 1.65
C GLY A 51 0.12 26.50 0.28
N ARG A 52 1.42 26.83 0.23
CA ARG A 52 2.14 26.92 -1.04
C ARG A 52 2.25 25.53 -1.69
N VAL A 53 2.25 25.49 -3.01
CA VAL A 53 2.49 24.30 -3.80
C VAL A 53 3.99 24.02 -3.88
N VAL A 54 4.37 22.74 -3.88
CA VAL A 54 5.71 22.31 -4.27
C VAL A 54 5.79 22.41 -5.80
N GLU A 55 6.63 23.32 -6.32
CA GLU A 55 6.59 23.68 -7.75
C GLU A 55 7.78 23.14 -8.55
N THR A 56 8.95 23.03 -7.90
CA THR A 56 10.17 22.67 -8.61
C THR A 56 10.48 21.17 -8.57
N VAL A 57 11.18 20.69 -9.57
CA VAL A 57 11.67 19.30 -9.60
C VAL A 57 12.59 19.03 -8.41
N GLU A 58 13.45 19.97 -8.06
CA GLU A 58 14.37 19.86 -6.93
C GLU A 58 13.63 19.71 -5.59
N GLU A 59 12.53 20.44 -5.39
CA GLU A 59 11.68 20.31 -4.23
C GLU A 59 11.01 18.93 -4.20
N TYR A 60 10.45 18.44 -5.33
CA TYR A 60 9.88 17.10 -5.42
C TYR A 60 10.91 16.01 -5.13
N GLU A 61 12.11 16.11 -5.68
CA GLU A 61 13.21 15.16 -5.43
C GLU A 61 13.70 15.20 -3.98
N SER A 62 13.50 16.33 -3.29
CA SER A 62 13.84 16.48 -1.88
C SER A 62 12.79 15.85 -0.94
N THR A 63 11.60 15.53 -1.45
CA THR A 63 10.57 14.89 -0.63
C THR A 63 10.91 13.43 -0.35
N GLY A 64 10.60 12.95 0.84
CA GLY A 64 10.75 11.53 1.13
C GLY A 64 11.07 11.21 2.58
N GLY A 65 11.45 9.98 2.75
CA GLY A 65 11.80 9.38 4.02
C GLY A 65 12.05 7.90 3.82
N THR A 66 12.20 7.19 4.90
CA THR A 66 12.43 5.74 4.90
C THR A 66 11.54 5.06 5.92
N VAL A 67 11.09 3.85 5.59
CA VAL A 67 10.38 3.01 6.55
C VAL A 67 11.32 2.67 7.72
N THR A 68 10.86 2.88 8.94
CA THR A 68 11.69 2.71 10.15
C THR A 68 12.06 1.26 10.41
N GLU A 69 11.13 0.32 10.17
CA GLU A 69 11.36 -1.11 10.29
C GLU A 69 11.56 -1.74 8.91
N LYS A 70 12.79 -2.09 8.59
CA LYS A 70 13.10 -2.79 7.36
C LYS A 70 12.41 -4.17 7.36
N GLY A 71 11.56 -4.42 6.36
CA GLY A 71 10.85 -5.70 6.25
C GLY A 71 9.47 -5.74 6.89
N VAL A 72 8.96 -4.63 7.44
CA VAL A 72 7.60 -4.55 8.02
C VAL A 72 6.52 -5.04 7.03
N PHE A 73 6.62 -4.68 5.75
CA PHE A 73 5.69 -5.17 4.73
C PHE A 73 5.74 -6.68 4.60
N ALA A 74 6.94 -7.25 4.47
CA ALA A 74 7.11 -8.71 4.36
C ALA A 74 6.52 -9.43 5.57
N ARG A 75 6.72 -8.90 6.78
CA ARG A 75 6.17 -9.46 8.02
C ARG A 75 4.65 -9.43 8.02
N VAL A 76 4.03 -8.27 7.76
CA VAL A 76 2.56 -8.13 7.73
C VAL A 76 1.95 -9.02 6.65
N PHE A 77 2.55 -9.07 5.45
CA PHE A 77 2.09 -9.94 4.38
C PHE A 77 2.22 -11.42 4.76
N ARG A 78 3.31 -11.81 5.43
CA ARG A 78 3.50 -13.18 5.92
C ARG A 78 2.41 -13.60 6.92
N GLU A 79 1.94 -12.67 7.75
CA GLU A 79 0.88 -12.94 8.73
C GLU A 79 -0.51 -13.11 8.10
N LEU A 80 -0.76 -12.48 6.95
CA LEU A 80 -2.08 -12.41 6.34
C LEU A 80 -2.29 -13.37 5.17
N PHE A 81 -1.22 -13.70 4.44
CA PHE A 81 -1.26 -14.62 3.31
C PHE A 81 -0.86 -16.03 3.75
N THR A 82 -1.52 -17.04 3.18
CA THR A 82 -1.11 -18.43 3.34
C THR A 82 0.16 -18.74 2.55
N ASP A 83 0.86 -19.82 2.89
CA ASP A 83 2.01 -20.30 2.12
C ASP A 83 1.68 -20.54 0.65
N GLU A 84 0.50 -21.10 0.37
CA GLU A 84 0.02 -21.36 -0.99
C GLU A 84 -0.17 -20.05 -1.77
N GLN A 85 -0.77 -19.04 -1.14
CA GLN A 85 -0.95 -17.73 -1.75
C GLN A 85 0.39 -17.05 -2.02
N ILE A 86 1.32 -17.06 -1.05
CA ILE A 86 2.65 -16.50 -1.23
C ILE A 86 3.40 -17.22 -2.36
N ALA A 87 3.36 -18.55 -2.40
CA ALA A 87 4.00 -19.34 -3.45
C ALA A 87 3.45 -19.02 -4.85
N ALA A 88 2.13 -18.90 -4.99
CA ALA A 88 1.49 -18.51 -6.23
C ALA A 88 1.91 -17.08 -6.67
N LEU A 89 1.91 -16.13 -5.74
CA LEU A 89 2.24 -14.72 -6.01
C LEU A 89 3.74 -14.51 -6.32
N ARG A 90 4.64 -15.38 -5.85
CA ARG A 90 6.07 -15.35 -6.17
C ARG A 90 6.37 -15.49 -7.66
N SER A 91 5.51 -16.19 -8.41
CA SER A 91 5.67 -16.41 -9.85
C SER A 91 5.19 -15.24 -10.70
N LEU A 92 4.38 -14.35 -10.14
CA LEU A 92 3.76 -13.25 -10.86
C LEU A 92 4.70 -12.05 -11.00
N ARG A 93 4.52 -11.32 -12.10
CA ARG A 93 5.25 -10.07 -12.34
C ARG A 93 4.46 -8.91 -11.75
N TRP A 94 5.05 -8.20 -10.78
CA TRP A 94 4.44 -7.03 -10.13
C TRP A 94 3.01 -7.29 -9.60
N PRO A 95 2.86 -8.26 -8.70
CA PRO A 95 1.53 -8.63 -8.26
C PRO A 95 0.82 -7.52 -7.48
N MET A 96 1.55 -6.71 -6.72
CA MET A 96 0.96 -5.66 -5.91
C MET A 96 1.93 -4.51 -5.62
N THR A 97 1.39 -3.30 -5.67
CA THR A 97 2.02 -2.08 -5.17
C THR A 97 1.12 -1.45 -4.11
N VAL A 98 1.69 -1.07 -2.98
CA VAL A 98 0.99 -0.32 -1.93
C VAL A 98 1.40 1.14 -2.05
N MET A 99 0.41 2.02 -2.19
CA MET A 99 0.58 3.47 -2.16
C MET A 99 0.02 4.00 -0.85
N TYR A 100 0.68 4.95 -0.24
CA TYR A 100 0.24 5.48 1.05
C TYR A 100 0.65 6.94 1.24
N ALA A 101 -0.17 7.66 2.03
CA ALA A 101 0.11 9.01 2.48
C ALA A 101 0.56 8.98 3.94
N VAL A 102 1.63 9.72 4.22
CA VAL A 102 2.31 9.74 5.51
C VAL A 102 2.18 11.12 6.14
N ASN A 103 1.86 11.15 7.42
CA ASN A 103 1.93 12.35 8.23
C ASN A 103 3.42 12.67 8.49
N PRO A 104 3.92 13.83 8.05
CA PRO A 104 5.34 14.16 8.19
C PRO A 104 5.77 14.50 9.61
N GLU A 105 4.83 14.71 10.54
CA GLU A 105 5.17 15.03 11.94
C GLU A 105 5.57 13.82 12.76
N ASP A 106 4.86 12.72 12.56
CA ASP A 106 5.03 11.49 13.37
C ASP A 106 5.35 10.24 12.54
N GLY A 107 5.36 10.34 11.22
CA GLY A 107 5.64 9.24 10.32
C GLY A 107 4.54 8.20 10.21
N THR A 108 3.33 8.48 10.71
CA THR A 108 2.18 7.57 10.61
C THR A 108 1.59 7.57 9.20
N VAL A 109 1.16 6.38 8.76
CA VAL A 109 0.40 6.23 7.51
C VAL A 109 -1.08 6.47 7.81
N PHE A 110 -1.69 7.45 7.15
CA PHE A 110 -3.09 7.79 7.37
C PHE A 110 -4.02 7.44 6.21
N GLU A 111 -3.52 7.40 4.98
CA GLU A 111 -4.25 6.89 3.80
C GLU A 111 -3.47 5.80 3.10
N MET A 112 -4.19 4.87 2.46
CA MET A 112 -3.59 3.77 1.73
C MET A 112 -4.47 3.36 0.55
N SER A 113 -3.82 2.92 -0.54
CA SER A 113 -4.45 2.27 -1.67
C SER A 113 -3.56 1.16 -2.21
N PHE A 114 -4.17 0.22 -2.91
CA PHE A 114 -3.49 -0.91 -3.51
C PHE A 114 -3.64 -0.85 -5.02
N VAL A 115 -2.54 -1.08 -5.72
CA VAL A 115 -2.55 -1.36 -7.15
C VAL A 115 -2.19 -2.81 -7.31
N ILE A 116 -3.13 -3.63 -7.74
CA ILE A 116 -2.95 -5.07 -7.88
C ILE A 116 -2.93 -5.47 -9.34
N GLY A 117 -2.12 -6.48 -9.68
CA GLY A 117 -2.23 -7.13 -10.97
C GLY A 117 -3.60 -7.84 -11.10
N ASN A 118 -4.17 -7.82 -12.30
CA ASN A 118 -5.45 -8.49 -12.57
C ASN A 118 -5.25 -10.01 -12.64
N TYR A 119 -4.79 -10.60 -11.53
CA TYR A 119 -4.55 -12.02 -11.37
C TYR A 119 -5.62 -12.63 -10.45
N PRO A 120 -6.12 -13.84 -10.74
CA PRO A 120 -7.11 -14.53 -9.90
C PRO A 120 -6.69 -14.63 -8.43
N GLU A 121 -5.39 -14.79 -8.15
CA GLU A 121 -4.82 -14.90 -6.80
C GLU A 121 -5.08 -13.64 -5.95
N LEU A 122 -5.20 -12.47 -6.59
CA LEU A 122 -5.47 -11.21 -5.91
C LEU A 122 -6.92 -10.77 -6.06
N THR A 123 -7.51 -10.96 -7.24
CA THR A 123 -8.88 -10.52 -7.52
C THR A 123 -9.95 -11.40 -6.86
N SER A 124 -9.60 -12.58 -6.40
CA SER A 124 -10.49 -13.45 -5.61
C SER A 124 -10.41 -13.19 -4.09
N LEU A 125 -9.48 -12.36 -3.63
CA LEU A 125 -9.44 -11.95 -2.22
C LEU A 125 -10.62 -11.00 -1.95
N PRO A 126 -11.43 -11.27 -0.90
CA PRO A 126 -12.60 -10.44 -0.61
C PRO A 126 -12.21 -9.03 -0.13
N PRO A 127 -13.12 -8.05 -0.19
CA PRO A 127 -12.89 -6.71 0.34
C PRO A 127 -12.44 -6.69 1.81
N ASP A 128 -12.94 -7.63 2.62
CA ASP A 128 -12.52 -7.82 4.03
C ASP A 128 -11.02 -8.08 4.18
N PHE A 129 -10.42 -8.79 3.22
CA PHE A 129 -8.99 -9.03 3.22
C PHE A 129 -8.20 -7.73 3.07
N TYR A 130 -8.60 -6.88 2.10
CA TYR A 130 -7.94 -5.58 1.90
C TYR A 130 -8.19 -4.62 3.05
N ALA A 131 -9.36 -4.65 3.68
CA ALA A 131 -9.65 -3.86 4.88
C ALA A 131 -8.73 -4.27 6.06
N LYS A 132 -8.54 -5.58 6.25
CA LYS A 132 -7.61 -6.10 7.26
C LYS A 132 -6.16 -5.74 6.93
N LEU A 133 -5.75 -5.88 5.68
CA LEU A 133 -4.39 -5.54 5.22
C LEU A 133 -4.11 -4.04 5.40
N GLU A 134 -5.04 -3.16 4.98
CA GLU A 134 -4.92 -1.72 5.15
C GLU A 134 -4.74 -1.35 6.63
N ARG A 135 -5.61 -1.87 7.50
CA ARG A 135 -5.54 -1.61 8.93
C ARG A 135 -4.20 -2.04 9.52
N ARG A 136 -3.76 -3.28 9.24
CA ARG A 136 -2.49 -3.80 9.76
C ARG A 136 -1.31 -2.99 9.27
N LEU A 137 -1.25 -2.61 8.01
CA LEU A 137 -0.17 -1.79 7.48
C LEU A 137 -0.17 -0.37 8.09
N LYS A 138 -1.33 0.26 8.26
CA LYS A 138 -1.43 1.57 8.94
C LYS A 138 -0.99 1.52 10.39
N GLU A 139 -1.23 0.41 11.09
CA GLU A 139 -0.80 0.20 12.47
C GLU A 139 0.70 -0.02 12.60
N GLU A 140 1.33 -0.71 11.64
CA GLU A 140 2.69 -1.21 11.75
C GLU A 140 3.72 -0.34 10.99
N VAL A 141 3.34 0.23 9.85
CA VAL A 141 4.26 1.03 9.03
C VAL A 141 4.48 2.40 9.66
N ARG A 142 5.74 2.73 9.87
CA ARG A 142 6.18 4.06 10.32
C ARG A 142 7.31 4.53 9.44
N TRP A 143 7.33 5.84 9.23
CA TRP A 143 8.34 6.50 8.41
C TRP A 143 9.25 7.40 9.24
N HIS A 144 10.51 7.36 8.96
CA HIS A 144 11.43 8.44 9.30
C HIS A 144 11.41 9.44 8.15
N VAL A 145 10.69 10.54 8.34
CA VAL A 145 10.50 11.57 7.33
C VAL A 145 11.70 12.52 7.37
N ASN A 146 12.25 12.89 6.20
CA ASN A 146 13.37 13.82 6.14
C ASN A 146 12.95 15.25 6.50
N ASP A 147 13.94 16.12 6.77
CA ASP A 147 13.68 17.48 7.27
C ASP A 147 12.96 18.37 6.25
N PHE A 148 13.19 18.17 4.95
CA PHE A 148 12.45 18.88 3.92
C PHE A 148 10.96 18.53 3.99
N SER A 149 10.66 17.24 4.02
CA SER A 149 9.29 16.73 4.03
C SER A 149 8.49 17.10 5.27
N LYS A 150 9.14 17.38 6.40
CA LYS A 150 8.48 17.89 7.63
C LYS A 150 7.80 19.25 7.44
N GLN A 151 8.14 19.97 6.37
CA GLN A 151 7.50 21.24 6.01
C GLN A 151 6.21 21.05 5.22
N LEU A 152 5.93 19.84 4.75
CA LEU A 152 4.78 19.52 3.92
C LEU A 152 3.57 19.11 4.75
N LYS A 153 2.37 19.21 4.16
CA LYS A 153 1.12 18.72 4.77
C LYS A 153 1.10 17.21 4.88
N TYR A 154 1.64 16.53 3.88
CA TYR A 154 1.79 15.08 3.80
C TYR A 154 2.88 14.73 2.79
N VAL A 155 3.34 13.50 2.84
CA VAL A 155 4.23 12.93 1.83
C VAL A 155 3.68 11.60 1.32
N PHE A 156 4.01 11.24 0.10
CA PHE A 156 3.62 9.97 -0.48
C PHE A 156 4.73 8.95 -0.35
N GLY A 157 4.33 7.71 -0.10
CA GLY A 157 5.17 6.55 -0.19
C GLY A 157 4.58 5.50 -1.14
N THR A 158 5.47 4.72 -1.73
CA THR A 158 5.11 3.62 -2.61
C THR A 158 6.01 2.43 -2.31
N THR A 159 5.42 1.26 -2.16
CA THR A 159 6.15 0.01 -1.95
C THR A 159 5.66 -1.05 -2.92
N GLU A 160 6.53 -1.49 -3.82
CA GLU A 160 6.31 -2.70 -4.60
C GLU A 160 6.49 -3.92 -3.70
N VAL A 161 5.46 -4.75 -3.59
CA VAL A 161 5.51 -5.94 -2.74
C VAL A 161 6.26 -7.07 -3.44
N LYS A 162 7.44 -7.38 -2.92
CA LYS A 162 8.31 -8.43 -3.47
C LYS A 162 7.99 -9.77 -2.82
N PHE A 163 6.97 -10.47 -3.29
CA PHE A 163 6.55 -11.76 -2.73
C PHE A 163 7.66 -12.82 -2.72
N LYS A 164 8.63 -12.75 -3.63
CA LYS A 164 9.83 -13.61 -3.63
C LYS A 164 10.68 -13.47 -2.36
N GLN A 165 10.58 -12.34 -1.67
CA GLN A 165 11.32 -12.07 -0.44
C GLN A 165 10.52 -12.40 0.84
N ILE A 166 9.24 -12.76 0.71
CA ILE A 166 8.41 -13.18 1.84
C ILE A 166 8.65 -14.66 2.07
N PRO A 167 9.18 -15.08 3.23
CA PRO A 167 9.50 -16.48 3.47
C PRO A 167 8.24 -17.32 3.62
N LEU A 168 8.28 -18.57 3.18
CA LEU A 168 7.31 -19.59 3.53
C LEU A 168 7.57 -20.12 4.95
N THR A 169 6.57 -20.74 5.57
CA THR A 169 6.71 -21.30 6.93
C THR A 169 7.86 -22.28 7.01
N SER A 170 8.00 -23.17 6.03
CA SER A 170 9.10 -24.14 5.95
C SER A 170 10.48 -23.49 5.88
N GLU A 171 10.59 -22.34 5.18
CA GLU A 171 11.87 -21.60 5.04
C GLU A 171 12.29 -20.89 6.35
N LEU A 172 11.31 -20.64 7.26
CA LEU A 172 11.61 -20.07 8.58
C LEU A 172 12.09 -21.11 9.59
N GLU A 173 11.59 -22.36 9.48
CA GLU A 173 11.95 -23.47 10.36
C GLU A 173 13.36 -24.01 10.09
N GLU A 174 13.89 -23.83 8.86
CA GLU A 174 15.22 -24.29 8.46
C GLU A 174 16.37 -23.37 8.92
N LYS A 175 16.10 -22.20 9.50
CA LYS A 175 17.15 -21.35 10.08
C LYS A 175 17.41 -21.77 11.53
N PRO A 176 18.53 -22.44 11.85
CA PRO A 176 18.91 -22.69 13.23
C PRO A 176 19.07 -21.34 13.94
N ALA A 177 18.60 -21.28 15.16
CA ALA A 177 18.85 -20.13 16.04
C ALA A 177 20.37 -19.96 16.21
N GLU A 178 20.93 -18.86 15.71
CA GLU A 178 22.28 -18.42 16.02
C GLU A 178 22.34 -17.82 17.42
#